data_54b48bf19ceb7986cb34bef52852c9f5
#
_entry.id   54b48bf19ceb7986cb34bef52852c9f5
#
_cell.length_a   1.000
_cell.length_b   1.000
_cell.length_c   1.000
_cell.angle_alpha   90.00
_cell.angle_beta   90.00
_cell.angle_gamma   90.00
#
_symmetry.space_group_name_H-M   'P 1'
#
loop_
_entity.id
_entity.type
_entity.pdbx_description
1 polymer ?
#
loop_
_entity_poly.entity_id
_entity_poly.type
_entity_poly.pdbx_seq_one_letter_code
_entity_poly.pdbx_strand_id
1 'polypeptide(L)'
;MKSVVAILFSLLAVSNAIELTPDNWDEMTAGKTIFVKFLAPWWGHCKKMKPDWDKLMDAFADSKTALVGDVDCTTEGKALCDANGVRGYPTIKYGDPSALEDYKGPRGYDDLKKFADENLKPMCSPNNIDLCDADKKAEIEKYQGMSDADLDAAIAEKVKMMDDAEEEFKTAVQGLQDTYQKLMETKENTLEEVKKSGLGLMKAVKATKAKAGSDEL
;
A
#
# COMPACT_ATOMS: atom_id res chain seq x y z
N MET A 1 56.90 14.66 33.97
CA MET A 1 56.06 15.03 32.81
C MET A 1 55.10 13.87 32.60
N LYS A 2 53.83 14.03 32.99
CA LYS A 2 52.80 12.98 32.86
C LYS A 2 51.94 13.34 31.66
N SER A 3 52.05 12.59 30.57
CA SER A 3 51.20 12.75 29.38
C SER A 3 49.82 12.16 29.66
N VAL A 4 48.79 13.02 29.66
CA VAL A 4 47.39 12.58 29.69
C VAL A 4 46.95 12.33 28.25
N VAL A 5 46.77 11.07 27.91
CA VAL A 5 46.16 10.66 26.63
C VAL A 5 44.65 10.79 26.81
N ALA A 6 44.07 11.82 26.21
CA ALA A 6 42.63 11.97 26.12
C ALA A 6 42.10 11.00 25.04
N ILE A 7 41.44 9.94 25.47
CA ILE A 7 40.70 9.03 24.60
C ILE A 7 39.38 9.73 24.23
N LEU A 8 39.29 10.25 22.99
CA LEU A 8 38.02 10.70 22.42
C LEU A 8 37.17 9.45 22.16
N PHE A 9 36.16 9.25 23.01
CA PHE A 9 35.07 8.32 22.71
C PHE A 9 34.18 9.00 21.66
N SER A 10 34.33 8.58 20.40
CA SER A 10 33.39 8.91 19.34
C SER A 10 32.10 8.15 19.64
N LEU A 11 31.07 8.85 20.13
CA LEU A 11 29.71 8.32 20.17
C LEU A 11 29.24 8.14 18.70
N LEU A 12 29.34 6.96 18.20
CA LEU A 12 28.58 6.53 17.02
C LEU A 12 27.11 6.59 17.43
N ALA A 13 26.38 7.60 16.96
CA ALA A 13 24.91 7.63 17.02
C ALA A 13 24.44 6.43 16.16
N VAL A 14 24.03 5.36 16.82
CA VAL A 14 23.29 4.27 16.17
C VAL A 14 21.92 4.84 15.88
N SER A 15 21.64 5.19 14.64
CA SER A 15 20.28 5.51 14.18
C SER A 15 19.42 4.28 14.46
N ASN A 16 18.43 4.42 15.34
CA ASN A 16 17.42 3.38 15.59
C ASN A 16 16.38 3.42 14.47
N ALA A 17 16.80 3.08 13.24
CA ALA A 17 15.86 2.92 12.15
C ALA A 17 14.91 1.76 12.47
N ILE A 18 13.63 2.07 12.64
CA ILE A 18 12.59 1.07 12.88
C ILE A 18 12.17 0.51 11.52
N GLU A 19 12.55 -0.73 11.25
CA GLU A 19 12.08 -1.49 10.10
C GLU A 19 10.90 -2.36 10.51
N LEU A 20 9.77 -2.18 9.83
CA LEU A 20 8.53 -2.91 10.06
C LEU A 20 8.42 -4.07 9.08
N THR A 21 8.13 -5.24 9.62
CA THR A 21 7.90 -6.49 8.90
C THR A 21 6.55 -7.08 9.32
N PRO A 22 5.98 -8.05 8.61
CA PRO A 22 4.76 -8.73 9.06
C PRO A 22 4.86 -9.27 10.49
N ASP A 23 6.04 -9.76 10.88
CA ASP A 23 6.26 -10.39 12.18
C ASP A 23 6.22 -9.41 13.36
N ASN A 24 6.56 -8.14 13.13
CA ASN A 24 6.61 -7.13 14.19
C ASN A 24 5.54 -6.01 14.03
N TRP A 25 4.79 -6.01 12.94
CA TRP A 25 3.82 -4.96 12.62
C TRP A 25 2.83 -4.71 13.76
N ASP A 26 2.13 -5.76 14.17
CA ASP A 26 1.07 -5.64 15.16
C ASP A 26 1.61 -5.19 16.52
N GLU A 27 2.73 -5.75 16.97
CA GLU A 27 3.38 -5.38 18.23
C GLU A 27 3.87 -3.93 18.23
N MET A 28 4.57 -3.53 17.15
CA MET A 28 5.21 -2.22 17.09
C MET A 28 4.19 -1.08 16.90
N THR A 29 3.09 -1.36 16.20
CA THR A 29 2.07 -0.35 15.87
C THR A 29 0.91 -0.30 16.85
N ALA A 30 0.79 -1.28 17.76
CA ALA A 30 -0.33 -1.39 18.71
C ALA A 30 -0.57 -0.08 19.47
N GLY A 31 -1.77 0.50 19.30
CA GLY A 31 -2.18 1.73 19.99
C GLY A 31 -1.46 3.00 19.56
N LYS A 32 -0.77 2.97 18.43
CA LYS A 32 -0.05 4.14 17.90
C LYS A 32 -0.66 4.60 16.58
N THR A 33 -0.58 5.90 16.34
CA THR A 33 -0.71 6.47 15.01
C THR A 33 0.64 6.36 14.31
N ILE A 34 0.67 5.88 13.09
CA ILE A 34 1.94 5.60 12.41
C ILE A 34 2.17 6.48 11.19
N PHE A 35 3.44 6.69 10.84
CA PHE A 35 3.89 7.33 9.62
C PHE A 35 4.95 6.43 9.00
N VAL A 36 4.61 5.78 7.90
CA VAL A 36 5.40 4.69 7.33
C VAL A 36 5.84 5.00 5.92
N LYS A 37 7.13 4.79 5.64
CA LYS A 37 7.70 4.86 4.31
C LYS A 37 7.90 3.46 3.75
N PHE A 38 7.15 3.12 2.72
CA PHE A 38 7.32 1.93 1.91
C PHE A 38 8.36 2.19 0.83
N LEU A 39 9.41 1.40 0.79
CA LEU A 39 10.60 1.70 0.00
C LEU A 39 11.22 0.51 -0.71
N ALA A 40 12.09 0.81 -1.68
CA ALA A 40 13.12 -0.07 -2.20
C ALA A 40 14.48 0.60 -1.96
N PRO A 41 15.45 0.00 -1.21
CA PRO A 41 16.66 0.67 -0.75
C PRO A 41 17.56 1.20 -1.85
N TRP A 42 17.58 0.54 -2.99
CA TRP A 42 18.39 0.95 -4.15
C TRP A 42 17.77 2.05 -5.01
N TRP A 43 16.48 2.36 -4.82
CA TRP A 43 15.77 3.34 -5.64
C TRP A 43 16.23 4.77 -5.35
N GLY A 44 16.57 5.54 -6.39
CA GLY A 44 17.17 6.86 -6.25
C GLY A 44 16.35 7.85 -5.41
N HIS A 45 15.03 7.84 -5.54
CA HIS A 45 14.13 8.70 -4.75
C HIS A 45 14.10 8.30 -3.27
N CYS A 46 14.20 6.98 -2.97
CA CYS A 46 14.29 6.49 -1.58
C CYS A 46 15.62 6.92 -0.95
N LYS A 47 16.75 6.77 -1.68
CA LYS A 47 18.06 7.21 -1.21
C LYS A 47 18.11 8.72 -0.94
N LYS A 48 17.50 9.53 -1.81
CA LYS A 48 17.45 10.99 -1.64
C LYS A 48 16.68 11.39 -0.38
N MET A 49 15.60 10.69 -0.09
CA MET A 49 14.74 11.00 1.07
C MET A 49 15.29 10.46 2.40
N LYS A 50 16.17 9.45 2.35
CA LYS A 50 16.65 8.74 3.54
C LYS A 50 17.17 9.65 4.66
N PRO A 51 18.04 10.66 4.42
CA PRO A 51 18.57 11.50 5.51
C PRO A 51 17.48 12.28 6.27
N ASP A 52 16.46 12.77 5.56
CA ASP A 52 15.36 13.52 6.17
C ASP A 52 14.39 12.59 6.92
N TRP A 53 14.18 11.39 6.39
CA TRP A 53 13.36 10.37 7.02
C TRP A 53 14.00 9.78 8.28
N ASP A 54 15.31 9.50 8.24
CA ASP A 54 16.05 9.02 9.42
C ASP A 54 15.96 10.03 10.57
N LYS A 55 16.12 11.33 10.30
CA LYS A 55 15.93 12.38 11.30
C LYS A 55 14.50 12.39 11.88
N LEU A 56 13.51 12.11 11.03
CA LEU A 56 12.14 12.03 11.48
C LEU A 56 11.92 10.82 12.39
N MET A 57 12.45 9.65 12.03
CA MET A 57 12.41 8.46 12.88
C MET A 57 13.05 8.72 14.24
N ASP A 58 14.25 9.33 14.26
CA ASP A 58 14.94 9.69 15.50
C ASP A 58 14.10 10.65 16.37
N ALA A 59 13.40 11.62 15.75
CA ALA A 59 12.56 12.57 16.46
C ALA A 59 11.32 11.94 17.11
N PHE A 60 10.92 10.75 16.70
CA PHE A 60 9.77 10.00 17.23
C PHE A 60 10.16 8.70 17.94
N ALA A 61 11.47 8.41 18.09
CA ALA A 61 11.96 7.15 18.65
C ALA A 61 11.41 6.83 20.06
N ASP A 62 11.27 7.85 20.91
CA ASP A 62 10.76 7.71 22.28
C ASP A 62 9.24 7.91 22.39
N SER A 63 8.53 8.10 21.29
CA SER A 63 7.08 8.33 21.33
C SER A 63 6.33 7.06 21.70
N LYS A 64 5.41 7.19 22.67
CA LYS A 64 4.54 6.09 23.10
C LYS A 64 3.26 5.97 22.27
N THR A 65 2.89 7.04 21.56
CA THR A 65 1.60 7.17 20.85
C THR A 65 1.73 7.38 19.35
N ALA A 66 2.96 7.58 18.86
CA ALA A 66 3.27 7.73 17.46
C ALA A 66 4.45 6.82 17.10
N LEU A 67 4.50 6.36 15.85
CA LEU A 67 5.61 5.59 15.30
C LEU A 67 5.93 6.09 13.91
N VAL A 68 7.21 6.34 13.65
CA VAL A 68 7.73 6.59 12.30
C VAL A 68 8.65 5.44 11.95
N GLY A 69 8.41 4.79 10.79
CA GLY A 69 9.16 3.59 10.43
C GLY A 69 9.26 3.36 8.93
N ASP A 70 10.07 2.39 8.57
CA ASP A 70 10.31 1.93 7.20
C ASP A 70 9.72 0.55 6.98
N VAL A 71 9.28 0.29 5.75
CA VAL A 71 8.95 -1.04 5.25
C VAL A 71 9.74 -1.26 3.96
N ASP A 72 10.68 -2.21 3.97
CA ASP A 72 11.38 -2.62 2.76
C ASP A 72 10.53 -3.60 1.95
N CYS A 73 9.99 -3.12 0.82
CA CYS A 73 9.14 -3.91 -0.07
C CYS A 73 9.89 -4.96 -0.90
N THR A 74 11.20 -5.04 -0.75
CA THR A 74 12.08 -5.94 -1.51
C THR A 74 12.56 -7.13 -0.70
N THR A 75 12.19 -7.15 0.58
CA THR A 75 12.52 -8.18 1.57
C THR A 75 11.26 -8.69 2.27
N GLU A 76 11.33 -8.94 3.56
CA GLU A 76 10.23 -9.45 4.39
C GLU A 76 9.00 -8.51 4.43
N GLY A 77 9.21 -7.20 4.26
CA GLY A 77 8.13 -6.21 4.21
C GLY A 77 7.22 -6.27 2.98
N LYS A 78 7.53 -7.14 1.99
CA LYS A 78 6.75 -7.22 0.74
C LYS A 78 5.26 -7.45 0.98
N ALA A 79 4.89 -8.33 1.89
CA ALA A 79 3.49 -8.62 2.19
C ALA A 79 2.74 -7.39 2.72
N LEU A 80 3.38 -6.57 3.57
CA LEU A 80 2.82 -5.29 4.03
C LEU A 80 2.64 -4.30 2.88
N CYS A 81 3.57 -4.27 1.92
CA CYS A 81 3.47 -3.40 0.75
C CYS A 81 2.29 -3.79 -0.14
N ASP A 82 2.10 -5.08 -0.38
CA ASP A 82 0.99 -5.60 -1.18
C ASP A 82 -0.36 -5.31 -0.49
N ALA A 83 -0.48 -5.59 0.81
CA ALA A 83 -1.67 -5.33 1.62
C ALA A 83 -2.04 -3.83 1.66
N ASN A 84 -1.05 -2.94 1.62
CA ASN A 84 -1.26 -1.49 1.62
C ASN A 84 -1.34 -0.88 0.21
N GLY A 85 -1.42 -1.68 -0.85
CA GLY A 85 -1.60 -1.23 -2.22
C GLY A 85 -0.44 -0.41 -2.77
N VAL A 86 0.80 -0.66 -2.32
CA VAL A 86 2.00 0.08 -2.74
C VAL A 86 2.37 -0.28 -4.17
N ARG A 87 2.35 0.71 -5.08
CA ARG A 87 2.63 0.53 -6.51
C ARG A 87 3.89 1.24 -7.00
N GLY A 88 4.60 1.94 -6.12
CA GLY A 88 5.82 2.70 -6.46
C GLY A 88 6.58 3.16 -5.23
N TYR A 89 7.83 3.59 -5.39
CA TYR A 89 8.72 3.91 -4.27
C TYR A 89 9.32 5.31 -4.37
N PRO A 90 9.42 6.03 -3.24
CA PRO A 90 8.79 5.70 -1.96
C PRO A 90 7.30 6.05 -1.98
N THR A 91 6.47 5.20 -1.39
CA THR A 91 5.10 5.53 -0.97
C THR A 91 5.13 5.80 0.52
N ILE A 92 4.44 6.85 0.95
CA ILE A 92 4.38 7.24 2.36
C ILE A 92 2.91 7.22 2.78
N LYS A 93 2.63 6.55 3.89
CA LYS A 93 1.29 6.46 4.45
C LYS A 93 1.30 6.81 5.93
N TYR A 94 0.15 7.25 6.45
CA TYR A 94 -0.01 7.64 7.86
C TYR A 94 -1.39 7.26 8.38
N GLY A 95 -1.55 7.24 9.69
CA GLY A 95 -2.83 7.06 10.36
C GLY A 95 -2.91 5.82 11.22
N ASP A 96 -4.10 5.25 11.31
CA ASP A 96 -4.36 3.97 11.96
C ASP A 96 -3.67 2.85 11.17
N PRO A 97 -2.91 1.94 11.83
CA PRO A 97 -2.28 0.81 11.15
C PRO A 97 -3.22 -0.07 10.34
N SER A 98 -4.50 -0.12 10.72
CA SER A 98 -5.54 -0.88 10.01
C SER A 98 -6.17 -0.13 8.84
N ALA A 99 -5.96 1.19 8.74
CA ALA A 99 -6.61 2.05 7.75
C ALA A 99 -5.71 3.22 7.34
N LEU A 100 -4.55 2.92 6.76
CA LEU A 100 -3.57 3.94 6.37
C LEU A 100 -4.01 4.78 5.18
N GLU A 101 -3.79 6.09 5.29
CA GLU A 101 -4.00 7.07 4.23
C GLU A 101 -2.68 7.45 3.54
N ASP A 102 -2.77 7.84 2.26
CA ASP A 102 -1.61 8.30 1.49
C ASP A 102 -1.17 9.71 1.89
N TYR A 103 0.09 9.87 2.24
CA TYR A 103 0.72 11.17 2.37
C TYR A 103 1.14 11.72 1.00
N LYS A 104 0.66 12.91 0.67
CA LYS A 104 0.91 13.57 -0.63
C LYS A 104 1.68 14.89 -0.52
N GLY A 105 2.21 15.20 0.68
CA GLY A 105 2.94 16.43 0.95
C GLY A 105 4.40 16.41 0.49
N PRO A 106 5.13 17.52 0.70
CA PRO A 106 6.56 17.61 0.46
C PRO A 106 7.36 16.64 1.33
N ARG A 107 8.54 16.24 0.86
CA ARG A 107 9.34 15.14 1.45
C ARG A 107 10.59 15.62 2.19
N GLY A 108 10.74 16.94 2.42
CA GLY A 108 11.79 17.49 3.27
C GLY A 108 11.48 17.31 4.74
N TYR A 109 12.53 17.26 5.57
CA TYR A 109 12.39 17.03 7.01
C TYR A 109 11.38 17.97 7.69
N ASP A 110 11.45 19.27 7.43
CA ASP A 110 10.61 20.26 8.10
C ASP A 110 9.12 20.05 7.79
N ASP A 111 8.78 19.74 6.54
CA ASP A 111 7.40 19.46 6.13
C ASP A 111 6.90 18.14 6.74
N LEU A 112 7.74 17.09 6.70
CA LEU A 112 7.42 15.79 7.28
C LEU A 112 7.23 15.89 8.80
N LYS A 113 8.13 16.62 9.48
CA LYS A 113 8.07 16.83 10.94
C LYS A 113 6.82 17.61 11.33
N LYS A 114 6.53 18.70 10.64
CA LYS A 114 5.32 19.48 10.83
C LYS A 114 4.07 18.64 10.66
N PHE A 115 4.00 17.88 9.57
CA PHE A 115 2.87 16.99 9.33
C PHE A 115 2.72 15.94 10.43
N ALA A 116 3.82 15.30 10.83
CA ALA A 116 3.81 14.30 11.89
C ALA A 116 3.33 14.88 13.22
N ASP A 117 3.80 16.07 13.62
CA ASP A 117 3.36 16.74 14.86
C ASP A 117 1.86 17.10 14.85
N GLU A 118 1.32 17.44 13.69
CA GLU A 118 -0.08 17.80 13.53
C GLU A 118 -1.02 16.59 13.46
N ASN A 119 -0.56 15.45 12.89
CA ASN A 119 -1.42 14.34 12.50
C ASN A 119 -1.18 13.04 13.28
N LEU A 120 0.04 12.80 13.83
CA LEU A 120 0.31 11.61 14.61
C LEU A 120 -0.13 11.80 16.08
N LYS A 121 -1.42 12.02 16.27
CA LYS A 121 -2.02 12.20 17.61
C LYS A 121 -2.44 10.85 18.19
N PRO A 122 -2.45 10.74 19.53
CA PRO A 122 -2.99 9.56 20.18
C PRO A 122 -4.40 9.27 19.69
N MET A 123 -4.66 8.00 19.39
CA MET A 123 -5.98 7.53 18.96
C MET A 123 -6.63 6.65 20.01
N CYS A 124 -7.94 6.47 19.88
CA CYS A 124 -8.67 5.46 20.64
C CYS A 124 -8.04 4.08 20.44
N SER A 125 -7.64 3.45 21.53
CA SER A 125 -7.03 2.12 21.53
C SER A 125 -7.16 1.49 22.92
N PRO A 126 -6.87 0.20 23.10
CA PRO A 126 -6.81 -0.42 24.42
C PRO A 126 -5.89 0.28 25.43
N ASN A 127 -4.85 0.98 24.92
CA ASN A 127 -3.92 1.76 25.76
C ASN A 127 -4.37 3.20 26.01
N ASN A 128 -5.35 3.70 25.25
CA ASN A 128 -5.87 5.07 25.30
C ASN A 128 -7.40 5.05 25.29
N ILE A 129 -8.01 4.27 26.16
CA ILE A 129 -9.46 4.00 26.18
C ILE A 129 -10.29 5.26 26.43
N ASP A 130 -9.71 6.26 27.09
CA ASP A 130 -10.35 7.56 27.37
C ASP A 130 -10.60 8.40 26.10
N LEU A 131 -9.90 8.08 25.02
CA LEU A 131 -10.08 8.72 23.70
C LEU A 131 -11.18 8.05 22.88
N CYS A 132 -11.75 6.96 23.37
CA CYS A 132 -12.75 6.18 22.67
C CYS A 132 -14.17 6.74 22.94
N ASP A 133 -15.00 6.69 21.90
CA ASP A 133 -16.44 6.79 22.08
C ASP A 133 -17.01 5.59 22.88
N ALA A 134 -18.28 5.68 23.25
CA ALA A 134 -18.90 4.66 24.11
C ALA A 134 -18.96 3.28 23.41
N ASP A 135 -19.17 3.25 22.11
CA ASP A 135 -19.32 2.02 21.34
C ASP A 135 -17.98 1.27 21.23
N LYS A 136 -16.92 2.00 20.84
CA LYS A 136 -15.56 1.45 20.78
C LYS A 136 -15.03 1.04 22.14
N LYS A 137 -15.35 1.80 23.19
CA LYS A 137 -14.97 1.42 24.53
C LYS A 137 -15.62 0.10 24.95
N ALA A 138 -16.91 -0.06 24.72
CA ALA A 138 -17.62 -1.30 25.01
C ALA A 138 -17.06 -2.50 24.18
N GLU A 139 -16.68 -2.26 22.93
CA GLU A 139 -16.05 -3.27 22.09
C GLU A 139 -14.67 -3.68 22.59
N ILE A 140 -13.82 -2.73 22.97
CA ILE A 140 -12.51 -3.00 23.59
C ILE A 140 -12.69 -3.81 24.88
N GLU A 141 -13.58 -3.38 25.78
CA GLU A 141 -13.86 -4.08 27.05
C GLU A 141 -14.35 -5.51 26.80
N LYS A 142 -15.19 -5.71 25.77
CA LYS A 142 -15.64 -7.04 25.36
C LYS A 142 -14.46 -7.94 24.97
N TYR A 143 -13.56 -7.44 24.10
CA TYR A 143 -12.40 -8.22 23.66
C TYR A 143 -11.40 -8.46 24.79
N GLN A 144 -11.17 -7.49 25.66
CA GLN A 144 -10.33 -7.65 26.85
C GLN A 144 -10.90 -8.69 27.85
N GLY A 145 -12.21 -8.92 27.83
CA GLY A 145 -12.86 -9.94 28.63
C GLY A 145 -12.81 -11.36 28.05
N MET A 146 -12.34 -11.54 26.81
CA MET A 146 -12.17 -12.85 26.17
C MET A 146 -10.91 -13.56 26.66
N SER A 147 -10.89 -14.89 26.59
CA SER A 147 -9.64 -15.63 26.74
C SER A 147 -8.76 -15.44 25.51
N ASP A 148 -7.43 -15.58 25.66
CA ASP A 148 -6.49 -15.50 24.54
C ASP A 148 -6.88 -16.47 23.41
N ALA A 149 -7.29 -17.69 23.76
CA ALA A 149 -7.72 -18.70 22.77
C ALA A 149 -8.99 -18.30 22.00
N ASP A 150 -9.98 -17.68 22.69
CA ASP A 150 -11.20 -17.21 22.04
C ASP A 150 -10.93 -15.97 21.16
N LEU A 151 -10.02 -15.09 21.60
CA LEU A 151 -9.61 -13.92 20.83
C LEU A 151 -8.86 -14.35 19.57
N ASP A 152 -7.91 -15.28 19.69
CA ASP A 152 -7.17 -15.84 18.54
C ASP A 152 -8.13 -16.50 17.53
N ALA A 153 -9.12 -17.25 18.00
CA ALA A 153 -10.13 -17.88 17.15
C ALA A 153 -10.98 -16.82 16.41
N ALA A 154 -11.39 -15.76 17.11
CA ALA A 154 -12.17 -14.68 16.51
C ALA A 154 -11.36 -13.89 15.49
N ILE A 155 -10.07 -13.65 15.75
CA ILE A 155 -9.14 -13.01 14.79
C ILE A 155 -9.00 -13.91 13.55
N ALA A 156 -8.72 -15.20 13.73
CA ALA A 156 -8.55 -16.15 12.64
C ALA A 156 -9.80 -16.22 11.74
N GLU A 157 -11.01 -16.18 12.32
CA GLU A 157 -12.26 -16.13 11.56
C GLU A 157 -12.33 -14.87 10.68
N LYS A 158 -11.98 -13.70 11.21
CA LYS A 158 -12.01 -12.43 10.46
C LYS A 158 -10.97 -12.40 9.36
N VAL A 159 -9.74 -12.85 9.65
CA VAL A 159 -8.66 -12.96 8.64
C VAL A 159 -9.11 -13.89 7.52
N LYS A 160 -9.68 -15.06 7.85
CA LYS A 160 -10.19 -15.98 6.83
C LYS A 160 -11.27 -15.33 5.94
N MET A 161 -12.17 -14.55 6.51
CA MET A 161 -13.20 -13.84 5.73
C MET A 161 -12.56 -12.84 4.74
N MET A 162 -11.47 -12.18 5.12
CA MET A 162 -10.73 -11.27 4.23
C MET A 162 -10.05 -12.05 3.10
N ASP A 163 -9.39 -13.15 3.42
CA ASP A 163 -8.70 -14.00 2.44
C ASP A 163 -9.70 -14.61 1.44
N ASP A 164 -10.83 -15.11 1.92
CA ASP A 164 -11.90 -15.68 1.09
C ASP A 164 -12.44 -14.61 0.10
N ALA A 165 -12.67 -13.38 0.57
CA ALA A 165 -13.13 -12.28 -0.28
C ALA A 165 -12.08 -11.87 -1.34
N GLU A 166 -10.80 -11.86 -1.00
CA GLU A 166 -9.72 -11.57 -1.93
C GLU A 166 -9.58 -12.67 -3.00
N GLU A 167 -9.72 -13.94 -2.61
CA GLU A 167 -9.68 -15.08 -3.54
C GLU A 167 -10.89 -15.09 -4.48
N GLU A 168 -12.08 -14.78 -3.97
CA GLU A 168 -13.29 -14.64 -4.79
C GLU A 168 -13.12 -13.52 -5.82
N PHE A 169 -12.60 -12.37 -5.39
CA PHE A 169 -12.31 -11.25 -6.29
C PHE A 169 -11.31 -11.63 -7.40
N LYS A 170 -10.19 -12.27 -7.03
CA LYS A 170 -9.17 -12.73 -8.01
C LYS A 170 -9.77 -13.70 -9.03
N THR A 171 -10.58 -14.64 -8.56
CA THR A 171 -11.24 -15.62 -9.41
C THR A 171 -12.22 -14.97 -10.38
N ALA A 172 -13.01 -14.00 -9.89
CA ALA A 172 -13.93 -13.25 -10.75
C ALA A 172 -13.20 -12.41 -11.82
N VAL A 173 -12.10 -11.74 -11.45
CA VAL A 173 -11.27 -10.98 -12.38
C VAL A 173 -10.65 -11.88 -13.45
N GLN A 174 -10.15 -13.06 -13.07
CA GLN A 174 -9.62 -14.03 -14.04
C GLN A 174 -10.70 -14.49 -15.02
N GLY A 175 -11.91 -14.79 -14.55
CA GLY A 175 -13.04 -15.16 -15.40
C GLY A 175 -13.43 -14.06 -16.40
N LEU A 176 -13.37 -12.79 -15.97
CA LEU A 176 -13.58 -11.64 -16.86
C LEU A 176 -12.49 -11.52 -17.92
N GLN A 177 -11.23 -11.75 -17.57
CA GLN A 177 -10.11 -11.74 -18.51
C GLN A 177 -10.25 -12.85 -19.55
N ASP A 178 -10.58 -14.06 -19.12
CA ASP A 178 -10.79 -15.21 -20.03
C ASP A 178 -11.97 -14.95 -20.98
N THR A 179 -13.04 -14.35 -20.47
CA THR A 179 -14.20 -13.95 -21.29
C THR A 179 -13.81 -12.90 -22.33
N TYR A 180 -13.04 -11.89 -21.91
CA TYR A 180 -12.55 -10.84 -22.82
C TYR A 180 -11.70 -11.44 -23.94
N GLN A 181 -10.79 -12.35 -23.62
CA GLN A 181 -9.94 -13.02 -24.61
C GLN A 181 -10.77 -13.81 -25.64
N LYS A 182 -11.76 -14.58 -25.19
CA LYS A 182 -12.67 -15.32 -26.09
C LYS A 182 -13.45 -14.39 -27.01
N LEU A 183 -13.94 -13.26 -26.48
CA LEU A 183 -14.65 -12.28 -27.29
C LEU A 183 -13.74 -11.61 -28.33
N MET A 184 -12.49 -11.31 -27.97
CA MET A 184 -11.49 -10.77 -28.89
C MET A 184 -11.22 -11.76 -30.03
N GLU A 185 -10.96 -13.04 -29.72
CA GLU A 185 -10.73 -14.08 -30.69
C GLU A 185 -11.93 -14.27 -31.61
N THR A 186 -13.15 -14.34 -31.06
CA THR A 186 -14.38 -14.45 -31.84
C THR A 186 -14.54 -13.29 -32.82
N LYS A 187 -14.31 -12.05 -32.33
CA LYS A 187 -14.37 -10.85 -33.17
C LYS A 187 -13.35 -10.92 -34.31
N GLU A 188 -12.10 -11.29 -34.03
CA GLU A 188 -11.03 -11.35 -35.02
C GLU A 188 -11.34 -12.41 -36.09
N ASN A 189 -11.77 -13.59 -35.68
CA ASN A 189 -12.18 -14.66 -36.58
C ASN A 189 -13.33 -14.23 -37.49
N THR A 190 -14.37 -13.62 -36.93
CA THR A 190 -15.51 -13.10 -37.71
C THR A 190 -15.07 -12.03 -38.73
N LEU A 191 -14.21 -11.11 -38.34
CA LEU A 191 -13.69 -10.08 -39.22
C LEU A 191 -12.84 -10.67 -40.36
N GLU A 192 -12.06 -11.71 -40.06
CA GLU A 192 -11.26 -12.41 -41.08
C GLU A 192 -12.15 -13.17 -42.05
N GLU A 193 -13.14 -13.90 -41.57
CA GLU A 193 -14.13 -14.60 -42.43
C GLU A 193 -14.85 -13.62 -43.34
N VAL A 194 -15.33 -12.49 -42.84
CA VAL A 194 -16.00 -11.46 -43.63
C VAL A 194 -15.06 -10.87 -44.70
N LYS A 195 -13.79 -10.64 -44.37
CA LYS A 195 -12.79 -10.20 -45.37
C LYS A 195 -12.58 -11.23 -46.46
N LYS A 196 -12.50 -12.52 -46.10
CA LYS A 196 -12.33 -13.64 -47.03
C LYS A 196 -13.60 -13.93 -47.89
N SER A 197 -14.77 -13.57 -47.41
CA SER A 197 -16.06 -13.80 -48.11
C SER A 197 -16.29 -12.91 -49.34
N GLY A 198 -15.31 -12.11 -49.71
CA GLY A 198 -15.40 -11.28 -50.90
C GLY A 198 -16.04 -9.88 -50.70
N LEU A 199 -16.16 -9.43 -49.47
CA LEU A 199 -16.72 -8.10 -49.15
C LEU A 199 -16.01 -6.97 -49.92
N GLY A 200 -14.71 -7.04 -50.09
CA GLY A 200 -13.92 -6.07 -50.87
C GLY A 200 -14.36 -6.04 -52.36
N LEU A 201 -14.57 -7.21 -52.96
CA LEU A 201 -15.02 -7.33 -54.31
C LEU A 201 -16.47 -6.81 -54.50
N MET A 202 -17.38 -7.14 -53.55
CA MET A 202 -18.74 -6.61 -53.55
C MET A 202 -18.77 -5.07 -53.48
N LYS A 203 -17.95 -4.48 -52.62
CA LYS A 203 -17.80 -3.02 -52.52
C LYS A 203 -17.27 -2.40 -53.81
N ALA A 204 -16.28 -3.03 -54.47
CA ALA A 204 -15.71 -2.56 -55.72
C ALA A 204 -16.76 -2.60 -56.84
N VAL A 205 -17.52 -3.70 -57.00
CA VAL A 205 -18.61 -3.81 -57.96
C VAL A 205 -19.70 -2.79 -57.73
N LYS A 206 -20.06 -2.54 -56.45
CA LYS A 206 -21.02 -1.50 -56.12
C LYS A 206 -20.55 -0.09 -56.51
N ALA A 207 -19.28 0.21 -56.31
CA ALA A 207 -18.69 1.49 -56.65
C ALA A 207 -18.63 1.73 -58.17
N THR A 208 -18.32 0.67 -58.98
CA THR A 208 -18.31 0.76 -60.46
C THR A 208 -19.72 0.94 -61.02
N LYS A 209 -20.72 0.25 -60.46
CA LYS A 209 -22.13 0.44 -60.87
C LYS A 209 -22.63 1.84 -60.56
N ALA A 210 -22.25 2.43 -59.44
CA ALA A 210 -22.63 3.81 -59.08
C ALA A 210 -22.03 4.87 -60.03
N LYS A 211 -20.81 4.65 -60.54
CA LYS A 211 -20.17 5.53 -61.51
C LYS A 211 -20.84 5.40 -62.91
N ALA A 212 -21.17 4.20 -63.38
CA ALA A 212 -21.86 4.02 -64.65
C ALA A 212 -23.24 4.67 -64.71
N GLY A 213 -23.97 4.70 -63.57
CA GLY A 213 -25.25 5.38 -63.50
C GLY A 213 -25.18 6.93 -63.37
N SER A 214 -24.01 7.50 -63.10
CA SER A 214 -23.81 8.95 -63.10
C SER A 214 -23.33 9.52 -64.45
N ASP A 215 -22.87 8.64 -65.37
CA ASP A 215 -22.44 9.02 -66.71
C ASP A 215 -23.55 8.94 -67.75
N GLU A 216 -24.77 8.47 -67.38
CA GLU A 216 -25.96 8.40 -68.23
C GLU A 216 -26.99 9.53 -68.00
N LEU A 217 -26.65 10.53 -67.16
CA LEU A 217 -27.46 11.78 -66.95
C LEU A 217 -26.72 12.98 -67.47
#